data_7b19700e76a58563c770cf363d72dbd4
#
_entry.id   7b19700e76a58563c770cf363d72dbd4
#
_cell.length_a   1.000
_cell.length_b   1.000
_cell.length_c   1.000
_cell.angle_alpha   90.00
_cell.angle_beta   90.00
_cell.angle_gamma   90.00
#
_symmetry.space_group_name_H-M   'P 1'
#
loop_
_entity.id
_entity.type
_entity.pdbx_description
1 polymer ?
#
loop_
_entity_poly.entity_id
_entity_poly.type
_entity_poly.pdbx_seq_one_letter_code
_entity_poly.pdbx_strand_id
1 'polypeptide(L)'
;MKKKSLFLDYKNTRIHYTHQGKGPVVVLLHGFLENVYMWDDLVEVLSKRNRVVCIDLLGHGQSENLGYLHTMEQMSEVVAAVLKFLRVRKSIVVGHSMGGYVALAFAECFPNKVKGLCLLNSTACADSLEKQQNRDR
;
A
#
# COMPACT_ATOMS: atom_id res chain seq x y z
N MET A 1 -0.64 -20.83 5.88
CA MET A 1 -1.65 -19.86 6.30
C MET A 1 -2.47 -19.39 5.15
N LYS A 2 -3.72 -19.12 5.38
CA LYS A 2 -4.58 -18.69 4.30
C LYS A 2 -4.64 -17.21 4.18
N LYS A 3 -4.68 -16.73 2.94
CA LYS A 3 -4.92 -15.33 2.65
C LYS A 3 -6.41 -15.04 2.84
N LYS A 4 -6.71 -13.96 3.55
CA LYS A 4 -8.08 -13.52 3.74
C LYS A 4 -8.30 -12.28 2.90
N SER A 5 -9.41 -12.28 2.14
CA SER A 5 -9.82 -11.14 1.32
C SER A 5 -10.93 -10.42 2.08
N LEU A 6 -10.71 -9.18 2.44
CA LEU A 6 -11.57 -8.46 3.35
C LEU A 6 -11.90 -7.08 2.80
N PHE A 7 -12.93 -6.47 3.38
CA PHE A 7 -13.34 -5.13 2.98
C PHE A 7 -13.48 -4.23 4.19
N LEU A 8 -13.14 -2.98 4.02
CA LEU A 8 -13.30 -1.94 5.03
C LEU A 8 -14.08 -0.80 4.43
N ASP A 9 -15.00 -0.21 5.20
CA ASP A 9 -15.71 0.97 4.77
C ASP A 9 -14.95 2.21 5.25
N TYR A 10 -14.55 3.06 4.32
CA TYR A 10 -13.84 4.29 4.60
C TYR A 10 -14.60 5.43 3.96
N LYS A 11 -15.22 6.26 4.78
CA LYS A 11 -16.03 7.39 4.29
C LYS A 11 -17.05 6.94 3.24
N ASN A 12 -17.76 5.89 3.55
CA ASN A 12 -18.75 5.27 2.67
C ASN A 12 -18.17 4.74 1.37
N THR A 13 -16.88 4.46 1.36
CA THR A 13 -16.18 3.91 0.20
C THR A 13 -15.60 2.58 0.61
N ARG A 14 -15.88 1.55 -0.17
CA ARG A 14 -15.44 0.21 0.16
C ARG A 14 -14.00 -0.01 -0.29
N ILE A 15 -13.15 -0.41 0.64
CA ILE A 15 -11.73 -0.67 0.39
C ILE A 15 -11.46 -2.14 0.57
N HIS A 16 -10.86 -2.75 -0.45
CA HIS A 16 -10.48 -4.15 -0.41
C HIS A 16 -9.03 -4.31 0.04
N TYR A 17 -8.79 -5.26 0.91
CA TYR A 17 -7.43 -5.59 1.31
C TYR A 17 -7.33 -7.07 1.60
N THR A 18 -6.10 -7.59 1.57
CA THR A 18 -5.85 -8.98 1.93
C THR A 18 -4.93 -9.02 3.13
N HIS A 19 -5.01 -10.11 3.87
CA HIS A 19 -4.28 -10.24 5.11
C HIS A 19 -3.83 -11.69 5.28
N GLN A 20 -2.56 -11.91 5.57
CA GLN A 20 -2.03 -13.25 5.71
C GLN A 20 -0.80 -13.23 6.60
N GLY A 21 -0.67 -14.24 7.45
CA GLY A 21 0.52 -14.44 8.26
C GLY A 21 0.44 -13.80 9.63
N LYS A 22 1.48 -14.01 10.41
CA LYS A 22 1.63 -13.45 11.75
C LYS A 22 3.05 -12.97 11.92
N GLY A 23 3.23 -11.97 12.77
CA GLY A 23 4.55 -11.41 13.05
C GLY A 23 4.56 -9.92 12.78
N PRO A 24 5.76 -9.36 12.63
CA PRO A 24 5.85 -7.93 12.30
C PRO A 24 5.10 -7.63 11.01
N VAL A 25 4.49 -6.47 10.93
CA VAL A 25 3.60 -6.15 9.81
C VAL A 25 4.35 -5.55 8.65
N VAL A 26 4.05 -6.06 7.46
CA VAL A 26 4.53 -5.51 6.18
C VAL A 26 3.31 -5.14 5.36
N VAL A 27 3.25 -3.90 4.90
CA VAL A 27 2.17 -3.41 4.04
C VAL A 27 2.71 -3.30 2.62
N LEU A 28 1.98 -3.85 1.67
CA LEU A 28 2.37 -3.84 0.25
C LEU A 28 1.38 -3.00 -0.54
N LEU A 29 1.90 -1.99 -1.24
CA LEU A 29 1.08 -1.05 -2.01
C LEU A 29 1.45 -1.14 -3.49
N HIS A 30 0.46 -1.43 -4.34
CA HIS A 30 0.66 -1.70 -5.76
C HIS A 30 0.79 -0.43 -6.59
N GLY A 31 1.16 -0.58 -7.86
CA GLY A 31 1.30 0.53 -8.77
C GLY A 31 0.01 0.83 -9.52
N PHE A 32 0.10 1.81 -10.42
CA PHE A 32 -1.04 2.26 -11.20
C PHE A 32 -1.57 1.14 -12.07
N LEU A 33 -2.87 0.97 -12.10
CA LEU A 33 -3.56 -0.08 -12.84
C LEU A 33 -3.22 -1.50 -12.39
N GLU A 34 -2.66 -1.64 -11.20
CA GLU A 34 -2.38 -2.94 -10.61
C GLU A 34 -3.35 -3.20 -9.46
N ASN A 35 -3.14 -4.26 -8.73
CA ASN A 35 -3.99 -4.61 -7.60
C ASN A 35 -3.22 -5.51 -6.63
N VAL A 36 -3.88 -5.95 -5.55
CA VAL A 36 -3.21 -6.74 -4.51
C VAL A 36 -2.62 -8.05 -5.02
N TYR A 37 -3.15 -8.59 -6.10
CA TYR A 37 -2.71 -9.92 -6.55
C TYR A 37 -1.33 -9.91 -7.19
N MET A 38 -0.80 -8.74 -7.54
CA MET A 38 0.56 -8.67 -8.03
C MET A 38 1.57 -9.12 -6.99
N TRP A 39 1.14 -9.13 -5.72
CA TRP A 39 2.03 -9.46 -4.62
C TRP A 39 1.98 -10.93 -4.21
N ASP A 40 1.19 -11.76 -4.87
CA ASP A 40 0.91 -13.12 -4.40
C ASP A 40 2.18 -13.92 -4.10
N ASP A 41 3.17 -13.88 -4.99
CA ASP A 41 4.40 -14.65 -4.77
C ASP A 41 5.18 -14.12 -3.58
N LEU A 42 5.24 -12.80 -3.44
CA LEU A 42 5.97 -12.19 -2.33
C LEU A 42 5.25 -12.44 -1.02
N VAL A 43 3.92 -12.39 -1.03
CA VAL A 43 3.12 -12.66 0.15
C VAL A 43 3.38 -14.09 0.65
N GLU A 44 3.46 -15.04 -0.27
CA GLU A 44 3.69 -16.43 0.11
C GLU A 44 5.00 -16.57 0.91
N VAL A 45 6.02 -15.84 0.51
CA VAL A 45 7.31 -15.90 1.19
C VAL A 45 7.28 -15.11 2.50
N LEU A 46 6.79 -13.88 2.45
CA LEU A 46 6.83 -13.00 3.62
C LEU A 46 5.92 -13.46 4.73
N SER A 47 4.77 -14.06 4.40
CA SER A 47 3.80 -14.44 5.42
C SER A 47 4.28 -15.58 6.32
N LYS A 48 5.39 -16.21 5.98
CA LYS A 48 5.96 -17.23 6.86
C LYS A 48 6.46 -16.65 8.16
N ARG A 49 6.86 -15.37 8.15
CA ARG A 49 7.39 -14.72 9.35
C ARG A 49 6.81 -13.35 9.59
N ASN A 50 5.91 -12.91 8.74
CA ASN A 50 5.35 -11.57 8.82
C ASN A 50 3.84 -11.61 8.66
N ARG A 51 3.21 -10.61 9.22
CA ARG A 51 1.80 -10.34 8.94
C ARG A 51 1.79 -9.42 7.73
N VAL A 52 1.26 -9.90 6.61
CA VAL A 52 1.32 -9.16 5.34
C VAL A 52 -0.05 -8.61 5.00
N VAL A 53 -0.13 -7.31 4.80
CA VAL A 53 -1.36 -6.62 4.44
C VAL A 53 -1.16 -5.99 3.08
N CYS A 54 -1.99 -6.37 2.12
CA CYS A 54 -1.97 -5.78 0.78
C CYS A 54 -3.26 -5.01 0.61
N ILE A 55 -3.17 -3.79 0.09
CA ILE A 55 -4.33 -2.92 -0.04
C ILE A 55 -4.54 -2.58 -1.51
N ASP A 56 -5.79 -2.74 -1.98
CA ASP A 56 -6.19 -2.20 -3.27
C ASP A 56 -6.41 -0.71 -3.06
N LEU A 57 -5.59 0.11 -3.69
CA LEU A 57 -5.69 1.55 -3.53
C LEU A 57 -6.98 2.08 -4.15
N LEU A 58 -7.39 3.27 -3.76
CA LEU A 58 -8.64 3.86 -4.25
C LEU A 58 -8.74 3.77 -5.77
N GLY A 59 -9.88 3.27 -6.25
CA GLY A 59 -10.13 3.15 -7.67
C GLY A 59 -9.43 2.00 -8.36
N HIS A 60 -8.75 1.12 -7.60
CA HIS A 60 -8.03 -0.03 -8.17
C HIS A 60 -8.56 -1.33 -7.59
N GLY A 61 -8.40 -2.40 -8.35
CA GLY A 61 -8.82 -3.71 -7.90
C GLY A 61 -10.27 -3.71 -7.48
N GLN A 62 -10.53 -4.18 -6.28
CA GLN A 62 -11.89 -4.24 -5.75
C GLN A 62 -12.22 -3.09 -4.83
N SER A 63 -11.34 -2.09 -4.73
CA SER A 63 -11.62 -0.88 -3.95
C SER A 63 -12.38 0.12 -4.81
N GLU A 64 -13.31 0.82 -4.19
CA GLU A 64 -14.14 1.80 -4.89
C GLU A 64 -13.42 3.13 -5.05
N ASN A 65 -14.00 4.00 -5.87
CA ASN A 65 -13.50 5.35 -6.05
C ASN A 65 -14.13 6.27 -5.02
N LEU A 66 -13.35 7.25 -4.56
CA LEU A 66 -13.86 8.29 -3.69
C LEU A 66 -14.23 9.54 -4.49
N GLY A 67 -13.75 9.66 -5.72
CA GLY A 67 -14.01 10.78 -6.60
C GLY A 67 -13.25 10.61 -7.89
N TYR A 68 -13.13 11.68 -8.68
CA TYR A 68 -12.41 11.58 -9.94
C TYR A 68 -10.92 11.52 -9.76
N LEU A 69 -10.40 12.29 -8.82
CA LEU A 69 -8.96 12.34 -8.58
C LEU A 69 -8.69 11.93 -7.16
N HIS A 70 -7.61 11.20 -6.98
CA HIS A 70 -7.16 10.80 -5.66
C HIS A 70 -5.75 11.30 -5.46
N THR A 71 -5.51 12.06 -4.40
CA THR A 71 -4.17 12.51 -4.09
C THR A 71 -3.42 11.39 -3.38
N MET A 72 -2.11 11.51 -3.36
CA MET A 72 -1.28 10.56 -2.60
C MET A 72 -1.64 10.63 -1.12
N GLU A 73 -1.98 11.83 -0.63
CA GLU A 73 -2.40 12.01 0.75
C GLU A 73 -3.70 11.28 1.04
N GLN A 74 -4.68 11.35 0.13
CA GLN A 74 -5.93 10.62 0.31
C GLN A 74 -5.67 9.12 0.35
N MET A 75 -4.83 8.64 -0.56
CA MET A 75 -4.51 7.22 -0.58
C MET A 75 -3.76 6.80 0.68
N SER A 76 -2.90 7.67 1.21
CA SER A 76 -2.19 7.36 2.45
C SER A 76 -3.14 7.31 3.64
N GLU A 77 -4.20 8.12 3.63
CA GLU A 77 -5.22 8.09 4.67
C GLU A 77 -5.98 6.76 4.65
N VAL A 78 -6.22 6.22 3.46
CA VAL A 78 -6.87 4.91 3.35
C VAL A 78 -5.96 3.84 3.95
N VAL A 79 -4.66 3.90 3.68
CA VAL A 79 -3.70 2.97 4.27
C VAL A 79 -3.77 3.07 5.80
N ALA A 80 -3.77 4.30 6.31
CA ALA A 80 -3.85 4.51 7.75
C ALA A 80 -5.14 3.94 8.33
N ALA A 81 -6.26 4.09 7.61
CA ALA A 81 -7.55 3.58 8.06
C ALA A 81 -7.54 2.05 8.14
N VAL A 82 -6.97 1.37 7.15
CA VAL A 82 -6.88 -0.08 7.16
C VAL A 82 -6.04 -0.54 8.34
N LEU A 83 -4.88 0.09 8.54
CA LEU A 83 -3.99 -0.30 9.64
C LEU A 83 -4.61 -0.03 11.00
N LYS A 84 -5.35 1.08 11.13
CA LYS A 84 -6.04 1.37 12.37
C LYS A 84 -7.12 0.31 12.66
N PHE A 85 -7.86 -0.07 11.63
CA PHE A 85 -8.88 -1.10 11.77
C PHE A 85 -8.26 -2.42 12.21
N LEU A 86 -7.08 -2.74 11.70
CA LEU A 86 -6.37 -3.97 12.05
C LEU A 86 -5.57 -3.83 13.34
N ARG A 87 -5.59 -2.66 13.96
CA ARG A 87 -4.87 -2.37 15.21
C ARG A 87 -3.36 -2.52 15.04
N VAL A 88 -2.86 -2.08 13.90
CA VAL A 88 -1.43 -2.10 13.62
C VAL A 88 -0.86 -0.73 13.95
N ARG A 89 0.11 -0.69 14.86
CA ARG A 89 0.72 0.57 15.26
C ARG A 89 1.86 0.98 14.33
N LYS A 90 2.69 0.05 13.98
CA LYS A 90 3.84 0.33 13.12
C LYS A 90 4.01 -0.78 12.11
N SER A 91 4.50 -0.44 10.93
CA SER A 91 4.71 -1.43 9.89
C SER A 91 5.84 -1.00 8.97
N ILE A 92 6.38 -1.97 8.25
CA ILE A 92 7.26 -1.70 7.13
C ILE A 92 6.34 -1.53 5.92
N VAL A 93 6.51 -0.43 5.18
CA VAL A 93 5.65 -0.13 4.05
C VAL A 93 6.46 -0.29 2.77
N VAL A 94 5.98 -1.13 1.87
CA VAL A 94 6.62 -1.41 0.58
C VAL A 94 5.70 -0.89 -0.50
N GLY A 95 6.20 -0.02 -1.37
CA GLY A 95 5.40 0.52 -2.45
C GLY A 95 6.07 0.31 -3.79
N HIS A 96 5.27 -0.05 -4.79
CA HIS A 96 5.74 -0.25 -6.15
C HIS A 96 5.18 0.86 -7.03
N SER A 97 6.06 1.60 -7.71
CA SER A 97 5.66 2.65 -8.65
C SER A 97 4.77 3.68 -7.96
N MET A 98 3.51 3.82 -8.37
CA MET A 98 2.57 4.74 -7.72
C MET A 98 2.44 4.41 -6.22
N GLY A 99 2.42 3.13 -5.87
CA GLY A 99 2.38 2.71 -4.47
C GLY A 99 3.57 3.22 -3.68
N GLY A 100 4.71 3.44 -4.35
CA GLY A 100 5.88 4.04 -3.71
C GLY A 100 5.62 5.48 -3.31
N TYR A 101 4.93 6.25 -4.15
CA TYR A 101 4.57 7.63 -3.80
C TYR A 101 3.54 7.66 -2.66
N VAL A 102 2.61 6.70 -2.66
CA VAL A 102 1.66 6.58 -1.57
C VAL A 102 2.40 6.24 -0.28
N ALA A 103 3.39 5.34 -0.35
CA ALA A 103 4.18 4.98 0.81
C ALA A 103 4.95 6.19 1.36
N LEU A 104 5.50 7.01 0.48
CA LEU A 104 6.19 8.23 0.91
C LEU A 104 5.23 9.21 1.57
N ALA A 105 4.05 9.40 0.98
CA ALA A 105 3.04 10.27 1.57
C ALA A 105 2.60 9.73 2.93
N PHE A 106 2.46 8.42 3.06
CA PHE A 106 2.09 7.80 4.32
C PHE A 106 3.18 8.04 5.37
N ALA A 107 4.45 7.91 4.99
CA ALA A 107 5.55 8.15 5.92
C ALA A 107 5.60 9.61 6.35
N GLU A 108 5.26 10.52 5.45
CA GLU A 108 5.26 11.93 5.76
C GLU A 108 4.09 12.31 6.66
N CYS A 109 2.91 11.79 6.36
CA CYS A 109 1.70 12.12 7.13
C CYS A 109 1.61 11.37 8.46
N PHE A 110 2.16 10.17 8.52
CA PHE A 110 2.05 9.30 9.70
C PHE A 110 3.41 8.72 10.10
N PRO A 111 4.39 9.57 10.39
CA PRO A 111 5.76 9.07 10.63
C PRO A 111 5.86 8.10 11.80
N ASN A 112 4.97 8.23 12.77
CA ASN A 112 5.02 7.33 13.93
C ASN A 112 4.47 5.94 13.64
N LYS A 113 3.90 5.75 12.45
CA LYS A 113 3.36 4.46 12.05
C LYS A 113 4.28 3.68 11.13
N VAL A 114 5.42 4.27 10.74
CA VAL A 114 6.34 3.65 9.79
C VAL A 114 7.57 3.17 10.53
N LYS A 115 7.83 1.86 10.43
CA LYS A 115 9.02 1.26 10.99
C LYS A 115 10.13 1.20 9.94
N GLY A 116 9.76 1.11 8.69
CA GLY A 116 10.69 1.07 7.56
C GLY A 116 9.95 1.30 6.28
N LEU A 117 10.68 1.69 5.25
CA LEU A 117 10.12 2.04 3.96
C LEU A 117 10.94 1.39 2.86
N CYS A 118 10.28 0.77 1.90
CA CYS A 118 10.95 0.13 0.76
C CYS A 118 10.24 0.54 -0.52
N LEU A 119 10.99 1.10 -1.45
CA LEU A 119 10.44 1.54 -2.73
C LEU A 119 10.96 0.62 -3.82
N LEU A 120 10.05 -0.04 -4.52
CA LEU A 120 10.38 -0.97 -5.59
C LEU A 120 10.04 -0.34 -6.92
N ASN A 121 11.01 -0.23 -7.81
CA ASN A 121 10.82 0.37 -9.12
C ASN A 121 10.13 1.72 -9.02
N SER A 122 10.50 2.47 -7.95
CA SER A 122 9.97 3.78 -7.71
C SER A 122 11.13 4.67 -7.42
N THR A 123 11.01 5.95 -7.74
CA THR A 123 12.07 6.87 -7.42
C THR A 123 11.46 8.08 -6.74
N ALA A 124 11.99 8.43 -5.60
CA ALA A 124 11.46 9.53 -4.82
C ALA A 124 11.45 10.84 -5.59
N CYS A 125 12.40 11.03 -6.49
CA CYS A 125 12.47 12.26 -7.23
C CYS A 125 12.81 12.07 -8.69
N ALA A 126 12.95 10.88 -9.15
CA ALA A 126 13.34 10.69 -10.53
C ALA A 126 12.32 11.18 -11.49
N ASP A 127 11.06 10.88 -11.26
CA ASP A 127 10.03 11.33 -12.14
C ASP A 127 9.99 12.82 -12.20
N SER A 128 10.45 13.48 -11.17
CA SER A 128 10.48 14.91 -11.21
C SER A 128 11.77 15.43 -11.82
N LEU A 129 12.77 14.61 -11.97
CA LEU A 129 14.00 15.07 -12.55
C LEU A 129 14.23 14.49 -13.86
N GLU A 130 14.11 13.34 -14.00
CA GLU A 130 14.42 12.72 -15.13
C GLU A 130 13.62 11.66 -15.38
N LYS A 131 12.94 11.23 -14.94
CA LYS A 131 12.29 10.34 -15.27
C LYS A 131 11.54 10.78 -15.77
N GLN A 132 11.74 11.42 -15.42
CA GLN A 132 11.35 11.79 -16.00
C GLN A 132 12.23 11.61 -16.96
N GLN A 133 13.14 11.21 -16.94
CA GLN A 133 13.90 10.83 -17.82
C GLN A 133 13.90 9.48 -17.99
N ASN A 134 13.67 8.84 -17.80
CA ASN A 134 13.54 7.59 -18.06
C ASN A 134 12.77 6.87 -17.41
N ARG A 135 12.36 7.05 -16.83
CA ARG A 135 11.73 6.28 -16.19
C ARG A 135 11.46 5.45 -16.30
N ASP A 136 12.15 5.59 -15.98
CA ASP A 136 12.26 4.83 -15.71
C ASP A 136 12.37 4.21 -15.65
N ARG A 137 12.79 4.26 -15.49
CA ARG A 137 13.08 3.57 -15.36
C ARG A 137 12.89 2.90 -15.16
#